data_997e76669acb2ab20e98035285217d39
#
_entry.id   997e76669acb2ab20e98035285217d39
#
_cell.length_a   1.000
_cell.length_b   1.000
_cell.length_c   1.000
_cell.angle_alpha   90.00
_cell.angle_beta   90.00
_cell.angle_gamma   90.00
#
_symmetry.space_group_name_H-M   'P 1'
#
loop_
_entity.id
_entity.type
_entity.pdbx_description
1 polymer ?
#
loop_
_entity_poly.entity_id
_entity_poly.type
_entity_poly.pdbx_seq_one_letter_code
_entity_poly.pdbx_strand_id
1 'polypeptide(L)'
;PRTRAGGHPRIRHRHERRRSGDRCATHIVANIRKTYDEISNWSASERQQFAQYLVNEVTLVIVTTDDLDGAHRIFDVMNMRGLPLTPSDVFKARATASLSTAELDVYAARWDDIIDPLGDDPHDCEEFFAYLHLVLTHKPATDKLIEDFLADVLQPYIDKGTVPTFINQVLAPYAMAWRIIARPSDTVLPAEVRSRLEGLDDYRLHEWKPVAMGG
;
A
#
# COMPACT_ATOMS: atom_id res chain seq x y z
N PRO A 1 -61.21 -5.32 -3.00
CA PRO A 1 -60.19 -4.73 -2.19
C PRO A 1 -59.01 -5.67 -2.10
N ARG A 2 -57.95 -5.39 -2.80
CA ARG A 2 -56.68 -6.16 -2.76
C ARG A 2 -55.62 -5.26 -2.18
N THR A 3 -55.14 -5.62 -1.01
CA THR A 3 -54.03 -5.08 -0.29
C THR A 3 -52.73 -5.31 -1.08
N ARG A 4 -52.03 -4.24 -1.40
CA ARG A 4 -50.67 -4.26 -1.95
C ARG A 4 -49.69 -4.28 -0.79
N ALA A 5 -48.87 -5.34 -0.70
CA ALA A 5 -47.76 -5.46 0.21
C ALA A 5 -46.64 -4.55 -0.23
N GLY A 6 -46.15 -3.71 0.69
CA GLY A 6 -44.97 -2.86 0.51
C GLY A 6 -43.70 -3.70 0.56
N GLY A 7 -42.93 -3.68 -0.53
CA GLY A 7 -41.59 -4.24 -0.58
C GLY A 7 -40.59 -3.25 0.01
N HIS A 8 -39.90 -3.61 1.08
CA HIS A 8 -38.76 -2.89 1.60
C HIS A 8 -37.58 -3.01 0.62
N PRO A 9 -36.82 -1.93 0.37
CA PRO A 9 -35.58 -2.02 -0.39
C PRO A 9 -34.52 -2.75 0.46
N ARG A 10 -34.13 -3.93 0.00
CA ARG A 10 -33.00 -4.67 0.57
C ARG A 10 -31.71 -3.91 0.30
N ILE A 11 -31.08 -3.49 1.35
CA ILE A 11 -29.77 -2.84 1.41
C ILE A 11 -28.70 -3.77 0.79
N ARG A 12 -28.20 -3.37 -0.38
CA ARG A 12 -27.04 -4.01 -1.06
C ARG A 12 -25.72 -3.43 -0.56
N HIS A 13 -25.43 -3.45 0.73
CA HIS A 13 -24.16 -2.93 1.27
C HIS A 13 -23.28 -3.97 1.93
N ARG A 14 -23.37 -5.25 1.54
CA ARG A 14 -22.59 -6.31 2.22
C ARG A 14 -21.52 -6.98 1.36
N HIS A 15 -21.26 -6.57 0.14
CA HIS A 15 -20.34 -7.28 -0.76
C HIS A 15 -19.04 -6.55 -1.14
N GLU A 16 -18.87 -5.29 -0.77
CA GLU A 16 -17.63 -4.55 -1.14
C GLU A 16 -16.54 -4.55 -0.06
N ARG A 17 -16.83 -4.94 1.18
CA ARG A 17 -15.87 -4.92 2.28
C ARG A 17 -14.92 -6.12 2.36
N ARG A 18 -14.93 -7.04 1.36
CA ARG A 18 -14.11 -8.26 1.37
C ARG A 18 -12.87 -8.23 0.47
N ARG A 19 -12.57 -7.15 -0.25
CA ARG A 19 -11.64 -7.26 -1.39
C ARG A 19 -10.16 -7.01 -1.11
N SER A 20 -9.74 -6.32 -0.09
CA SER A 20 -8.31 -6.03 0.15
C SER A 20 -7.64 -7.06 1.08
N GLY A 21 -8.20 -7.35 2.25
CA GLY A 21 -7.75 -8.48 3.07
C GLY A 21 -7.87 -9.83 2.36
N ASP A 22 -8.76 -9.92 1.37
CA ASP A 22 -8.99 -11.11 0.54
C ASP A 22 -7.86 -11.31 -0.50
N ARG A 23 -7.18 -10.25 -0.99
CA ARG A 23 -6.09 -10.39 -1.98
C ARG A 23 -4.83 -10.98 -1.36
N CYS A 24 -4.36 -10.43 -0.24
CA CYS A 24 -3.18 -10.98 0.44
C CYS A 24 -3.43 -12.43 0.91
N ALA A 25 -4.59 -12.70 1.50
CA ALA A 25 -5.01 -14.04 1.84
C ALA A 25 -5.16 -14.94 0.59
N THR A 26 -5.66 -14.40 -0.52
CA THR A 26 -5.80 -15.11 -1.80
C THR A 26 -4.44 -15.48 -2.37
N HIS A 27 -3.45 -14.57 -2.35
CA HIS A 27 -2.08 -14.85 -2.80
C HIS A 27 -1.38 -15.88 -1.91
N ILE A 28 -1.52 -15.78 -0.59
CA ILE A 28 -0.99 -16.77 0.35
C ILE A 28 -1.61 -18.16 0.09
N VAL A 29 -2.94 -18.22 -0.04
CA VAL A 29 -3.64 -19.50 -0.32
C VAL A 29 -3.26 -20.05 -1.70
N ALA A 30 -3.12 -19.18 -2.71
CA ALA A 30 -2.70 -19.58 -4.05
C ALA A 30 -1.27 -20.15 -4.03
N ASN A 31 -0.34 -19.51 -3.31
CA ASN A 31 1.03 -19.97 -3.16
C ASN A 31 1.11 -21.29 -2.38
N ILE A 32 0.33 -21.42 -1.29
CA ILE A 32 0.25 -22.68 -0.54
C ILE A 32 -0.28 -23.79 -1.44
N ARG A 33 -1.35 -23.55 -2.21
CA ARG A 33 -1.89 -24.55 -3.15
C ARG A 33 -0.88 -24.95 -4.21
N LYS A 34 -0.22 -23.98 -4.85
CA LYS A 34 0.81 -24.22 -5.85
C LYS A 34 1.95 -25.08 -5.28
N THR A 35 2.43 -24.73 -4.08
CA THR A 35 3.49 -25.48 -3.39
C THR A 35 3.02 -26.88 -3.04
N TYR A 36 1.79 -27.03 -2.55
CA TYR A 36 1.20 -28.32 -2.24
C TYR A 36 1.06 -29.21 -3.49
N ASP A 37 0.55 -28.66 -4.59
CA ASP A 37 0.37 -29.38 -5.85
C ASP A 37 1.73 -29.85 -6.40
N GLU A 38 2.75 -28.98 -6.34
CA GLU A 38 4.11 -29.33 -6.75
C GLU A 38 4.68 -30.50 -5.93
N ILE A 39 4.65 -30.37 -4.61
CA ILE A 39 5.18 -31.41 -3.70
C ILE A 39 4.35 -32.71 -3.75
N SER A 40 3.05 -32.62 -4.03
CA SER A 40 2.17 -33.78 -4.14
C SER A 40 2.51 -34.71 -5.32
N ASN A 41 3.08 -34.12 -6.39
CA ASN A 41 3.52 -34.83 -7.56
C ASN A 41 4.86 -35.61 -7.33
N TRP A 42 5.56 -35.32 -6.24
CA TRP A 42 6.82 -35.94 -5.91
C TRP A 42 6.60 -37.35 -5.33
N SER A 43 7.55 -38.26 -5.58
CA SER A 43 7.59 -39.56 -4.95
C SER A 43 7.81 -39.45 -3.42
N ALA A 44 7.53 -40.48 -2.69
CA ALA A 44 7.79 -40.53 -1.24
C ALA A 44 9.27 -40.29 -0.92
N SER A 45 10.18 -40.78 -1.77
CA SER A 45 11.63 -40.61 -1.61
C SER A 45 12.04 -39.13 -1.80
N GLU A 46 11.53 -38.47 -2.83
CA GLU A 46 11.83 -37.05 -3.09
C GLU A 46 11.33 -36.17 -1.96
N ARG A 47 10.11 -36.39 -1.47
CA ARG A 47 9.57 -35.67 -0.30
C ARG A 47 10.44 -35.86 0.95
N GLN A 48 10.91 -37.10 1.19
CA GLN A 48 11.78 -37.39 2.32
C GLN A 48 13.13 -36.69 2.20
N GLN A 49 13.74 -36.72 1.01
CA GLN A 49 15.01 -36.05 0.74
C GLN A 49 14.88 -34.53 0.92
N PHE A 50 13.79 -33.94 0.43
CA PHE A 50 13.52 -32.52 0.60
C PHE A 50 13.30 -32.14 2.07
N ALA A 51 12.56 -32.94 2.82
CA ALA A 51 12.40 -32.72 4.26
C ALA A 51 13.74 -32.78 5.00
N GLN A 52 14.60 -33.77 4.67
CA GLN A 52 15.96 -33.86 5.23
C GLN A 52 16.81 -32.62 4.86
N TYR A 53 16.73 -32.17 3.60
CA TYR A 53 17.44 -30.98 3.17
C TYR A 53 16.98 -29.74 3.96
N LEU A 54 15.67 -29.53 4.15
CA LEU A 54 15.13 -28.42 4.93
C LEU A 54 15.64 -28.43 6.38
N VAL A 55 15.70 -29.61 7.01
CA VAL A 55 16.12 -29.74 8.41
C VAL A 55 17.65 -29.58 8.59
N ASN A 56 18.42 -30.09 7.66
CA ASN A 56 19.87 -30.18 7.82
C ASN A 56 20.64 -29.04 7.17
N GLU A 57 20.13 -28.50 6.04
CA GLU A 57 20.88 -27.57 5.19
C GLU A 57 20.31 -26.15 5.20
N VAL A 58 19.05 -25.96 5.68
CA VAL A 58 18.44 -24.64 5.74
C VAL A 58 18.65 -24.03 7.11
N THR A 59 19.34 -22.90 7.14
CA THR A 59 19.55 -22.11 8.36
C THR A 59 18.63 -20.91 8.37
N LEU A 60 17.85 -20.78 9.45
CA LEU A 60 17.02 -19.59 9.72
C LEU A 60 17.74 -18.70 10.72
N VAL A 61 17.89 -17.44 10.37
CA VAL A 61 18.42 -16.41 11.27
C VAL A 61 17.25 -15.57 11.77
N ILE A 62 17.04 -15.57 13.08
CA ILE A 62 16.01 -14.74 13.73
C ILE A 62 16.76 -13.57 14.37
N VAL A 63 16.45 -12.35 13.93
CA VAL A 63 16.97 -11.12 14.51
C VAL A 63 15.86 -10.44 15.26
N THR A 64 16.05 -10.23 16.56
CA THR A 64 15.10 -9.52 17.44
C THR A 64 15.73 -8.18 17.80
N THR A 65 14.95 -7.11 17.75
CA THR A 65 15.37 -5.78 18.18
C THR A 65 14.19 -5.09 18.86
N ASP A 66 14.47 -4.35 19.91
CA ASP A 66 13.49 -3.53 20.63
C ASP A 66 13.36 -2.12 19.99
N ASP A 67 14.25 -1.82 19.03
CA ASP A 67 14.27 -0.56 18.29
C ASP A 67 13.68 -0.76 16.88
N LEU A 68 12.59 -0.05 16.60
CA LEU A 68 11.89 -0.13 15.32
C LEU A 68 12.74 0.42 14.17
N ASP A 69 13.51 1.48 14.41
CA ASP A 69 14.39 2.08 13.39
C ASP A 69 15.56 1.15 13.07
N GLY A 70 16.09 0.46 14.10
CA GLY A 70 17.09 -0.61 13.95
C GLY A 70 16.51 -1.81 13.18
N ALA A 71 15.26 -2.18 13.44
CA ALA A 71 14.57 -3.24 12.72
C ALA A 71 14.48 -2.93 11.22
N HIS A 72 14.09 -1.71 10.86
CA HIS A 72 14.01 -1.29 9.46
C HIS A 72 15.36 -1.34 8.77
N ARG A 73 16.43 -0.82 9.39
CA ARG A 73 17.78 -0.87 8.80
C ARG A 73 18.26 -2.31 8.57
N ILE A 74 18.02 -3.20 9.53
CA ILE A 74 18.41 -4.62 9.40
C ILE A 74 17.58 -5.26 8.29
N PHE A 75 16.28 -4.96 8.22
CA PHE A 75 15.41 -5.50 7.20
C PHE A 75 15.80 -5.02 5.80
N ASP A 76 16.13 -3.73 5.63
CA ASP A 76 16.60 -3.16 4.36
C ASP A 76 17.90 -3.81 3.90
N VAL A 77 18.88 -3.96 4.80
CA VAL A 77 20.16 -4.62 4.49
C VAL A 77 19.96 -6.09 4.12
N MET A 78 19.07 -6.80 4.80
CA MET A 78 18.78 -8.20 4.52
C MET A 78 17.97 -8.41 3.24
N ASN A 79 17.08 -7.45 2.90
CA ASN A 79 16.24 -7.49 1.70
C ASN A 79 16.92 -6.96 0.43
N MET A 80 18.17 -6.51 0.47
CA MET A 80 18.92 -6.10 -0.73
C MET A 80 18.95 -7.17 -1.85
N ARG A 81 18.49 -8.39 -1.60
CA ARG A 81 18.35 -9.49 -2.55
C ARG A 81 16.90 -9.94 -2.81
N GLY A 82 15.91 -9.28 -2.16
CA GLY A 82 14.46 -9.55 -2.32
C GLY A 82 13.73 -8.36 -2.94
N LEU A 83 12.39 -8.34 -2.79
CA LEU A 83 11.60 -7.13 -3.05
C LEU A 83 11.88 -6.13 -1.91
N PRO A 84 12.44 -4.96 -2.20
CA PRO A 84 12.65 -3.96 -1.17
C PRO A 84 11.31 -3.51 -0.59
N LEU A 85 11.30 -3.14 0.69
CA LEU A 85 10.16 -2.45 1.28
C LEU A 85 9.94 -1.13 0.53
N THR A 86 8.71 -0.91 0.13
CA THR A 86 8.35 0.39 -0.43
C THR A 86 8.23 1.44 0.69
N PRO A 87 8.42 2.74 0.40
CA PRO A 87 8.13 3.79 1.36
C PRO A 87 6.74 3.67 1.97
N SER A 88 5.75 3.25 1.18
CA SER A 88 4.39 3.01 1.65
C SER A 88 4.29 1.96 2.75
N ASP A 89 5.03 0.85 2.62
CA ASP A 89 5.02 -0.21 3.63
C ASP A 89 5.54 0.29 4.98
N VAL A 90 6.61 1.10 4.94
CA VAL A 90 7.21 1.72 6.14
C VAL A 90 6.22 2.70 6.78
N PHE A 91 5.62 3.57 5.98
CA PHE A 91 4.64 4.56 6.47
C PHE A 91 3.39 3.89 7.03
N LYS A 92 2.87 2.86 6.34
CA LYS A 92 1.76 2.05 6.80
C LYS A 92 2.05 1.41 8.16
N ALA A 93 3.20 0.73 8.26
CA ALA A 93 3.60 0.08 9.50
C ALA A 93 3.69 1.08 10.66
N ARG A 94 4.30 2.25 10.43
CA ARG A 94 4.44 3.29 11.44
C ARG A 94 3.10 3.92 11.85
N ALA A 95 2.23 4.20 10.87
CA ALA A 95 0.90 4.73 11.11
C ALA A 95 0.04 3.75 11.91
N THR A 96 -0.01 2.49 11.48
CA THR A 96 -0.86 1.47 12.12
C THR A 96 -0.38 1.04 13.50
N ALA A 97 0.93 1.08 13.77
CA ALA A 97 1.48 0.78 15.10
C ALA A 97 0.98 1.72 16.20
N SER A 98 0.51 2.92 15.86
CA SER A 98 -0.05 3.90 16.79
C SER A 98 -1.55 3.71 17.08
N LEU A 99 -2.21 2.80 16.36
CA LEU A 99 -3.66 2.58 16.45
C LEU A 99 -4.00 1.52 17.51
N SER A 100 -5.23 1.59 18.01
CA SER A 100 -5.77 0.52 18.85
C SER A 100 -5.94 -0.78 18.06
N THR A 101 -5.94 -1.92 18.73
CA THR A 101 -6.13 -3.23 18.10
C THR A 101 -7.43 -3.30 17.27
N ALA A 102 -8.48 -2.60 17.71
CA ALA A 102 -9.77 -2.57 17.01
C ALA A 102 -9.72 -1.75 15.70
N GLU A 103 -8.83 -0.77 15.63
CA GLU A 103 -8.69 0.14 14.49
C GLU A 103 -7.64 -0.34 13.48
N LEU A 104 -6.64 -1.10 13.96
CA LEU A 104 -5.48 -1.52 13.19
C LEU A 104 -5.90 -2.19 11.88
N ASP A 105 -6.71 -3.24 11.93
CA ASP A 105 -7.12 -3.99 10.73
C ASP A 105 -7.93 -3.13 9.76
N VAL A 106 -8.78 -2.24 10.31
CA VAL A 106 -9.64 -1.35 9.50
C VAL A 106 -8.79 -0.35 8.72
N TYR A 107 -7.85 0.32 9.40
CA TYR A 107 -7.03 1.36 8.76
C TYR A 107 -5.87 0.78 7.96
N ALA A 108 -5.34 -0.40 8.31
CA ALA A 108 -4.41 -1.12 7.47
C ALA A 108 -5.04 -1.50 6.11
N ALA A 109 -6.26 -2.05 6.13
CA ALA A 109 -7.00 -2.35 4.90
C ALA A 109 -7.36 -1.07 4.12
N ARG A 110 -7.73 0.01 4.83
CA ARG A 110 -8.02 1.29 4.21
C ARG A 110 -6.82 1.90 3.53
N TRP A 111 -5.63 1.78 4.12
CA TRP A 111 -4.37 2.21 3.51
C TRP A 111 -4.12 1.48 2.19
N ASP A 112 -4.25 0.15 2.19
CA ASP A 112 -4.07 -0.66 0.98
C ASP A 112 -5.07 -0.27 -0.11
N ASP A 113 -6.35 -0.07 0.23
CA ASP A 113 -7.38 0.39 -0.72
C ASP A 113 -7.03 1.75 -1.37
N ILE A 114 -6.27 2.59 -0.67
CA ILE A 114 -5.83 3.91 -1.18
C ILE A 114 -4.58 3.76 -2.05
N ILE A 115 -3.61 2.96 -1.63
CA ILE A 115 -2.29 2.88 -2.26
C ILE A 115 -2.26 1.88 -3.43
N ASP A 116 -2.87 0.70 -3.30
CA ASP A 116 -2.88 -0.31 -4.37
C ASP A 116 -3.27 0.24 -5.76
N PRO A 117 -4.24 1.19 -5.87
CA PRO A 117 -4.58 1.77 -7.16
C PRO A 117 -3.53 2.73 -7.76
N LEU A 118 -2.47 3.08 -7.02
CA LEU A 118 -1.42 3.94 -7.56
C LEU A 118 -0.54 3.20 -8.58
N GLY A 119 -0.42 1.87 -8.47
CA GLY A 119 0.30 1.00 -9.38
C GLY A 119 1.16 -0.02 -8.67
N ASP A 120 1.63 -1.00 -9.45
CA ASP A 120 2.50 -2.07 -8.96
C ASP A 120 3.98 -1.69 -9.02
N ASP A 121 4.32 -0.56 -9.67
CA ASP A 121 5.69 -0.07 -9.74
C ASP A 121 6.05 0.64 -8.42
N PRO A 122 7.08 0.19 -7.71
CA PRO A 122 7.57 0.86 -6.51
C PRO A 122 7.92 2.34 -6.72
N HIS A 123 8.34 2.70 -7.93
CA HIS A 123 8.70 4.07 -8.28
C HIS A 123 7.49 5.00 -8.31
N ASP A 124 6.32 4.54 -8.80
CA ASP A 124 5.08 5.33 -8.79
C ASP A 124 4.69 5.73 -7.36
N CYS A 125 4.85 4.80 -6.43
CA CYS A 125 4.54 5.02 -5.02
C CYS A 125 5.54 5.97 -4.35
N GLU A 126 6.83 5.82 -4.67
CA GLU A 126 7.88 6.71 -4.16
C GLU A 126 7.68 8.15 -4.67
N GLU A 127 7.42 8.32 -5.96
CA GLU A 127 7.15 9.62 -6.57
C GLU A 127 5.91 10.28 -5.94
N PHE A 128 4.84 9.52 -5.72
CA PHE A 128 3.65 10.01 -5.02
C PHE A 128 3.97 10.57 -3.64
N PHE A 129 4.71 9.84 -2.80
CA PHE A 129 5.04 10.30 -1.45
C PHE A 129 6.01 11.48 -1.45
N ALA A 130 6.94 11.54 -2.41
CA ALA A 130 7.83 12.69 -2.56
C ALA A 130 7.04 13.97 -2.89
N TYR A 131 6.08 13.89 -3.79
CA TYR A 131 5.23 15.05 -4.11
C TYR A 131 4.22 15.36 -3.02
N LEU A 132 3.68 14.37 -2.34
CA LEU A 132 2.83 14.59 -1.17
C LEU A 132 3.59 15.34 -0.07
N HIS A 133 4.85 14.95 0.20
CA HIS A 133 5.72 15.67 1.13
C HIS A 133 5.90 17.14 0.70
N LEU A 134 6.23 17.37 -0.58
CA LEU A 134 6.43 18.72 -1.11
C LEU A 134 5.16 19.58 -0.96
N VAL A 135 3.99 19.03 -1.28
CA VAL A 135 2.72 19.78 -1.20
C VAL A 135 2.38 20.15 0.24
N LEU A 136 2.60 19.23 1.18
CA LEU A 136 2.22 19.45 2.59
C LEU A 136 3.22 20.32 3.35
N THR A 137 4.51 20.22 3.01
CA THR A 137 5.58 20.91 3.76
C THR A 137 6.13 22.14 3.05
N HIS A 138 5.85 22.29 1.75
CA HIS A 138 6.45 23.28 0.85
C HIS A 138 8.00 23.14 0.73
N LYS A 139 8.52 21.92 1.01
CA LYS A 139 9.92 21.59 0.91
C LYS A 139 10.07 20.29 0.11
N PRO A 140 11.00 20.22 -0.85
CA PRO A 140 11.29 18.94 -1.50
C PRO A 140 11.84 17.94 -0.46
N ALA A 141 11.46 16.68 -0.60
CA ALA A 141 12.10 15.61 0.15
C ALA A 141 13.57 15.54 -0.28
N THR A 142 14.42 15.14 0.65
CA THR A 142 15.85 14.86 0.36
C THR A 142 15.97 13.45 -0.24
N ASP A 143 17.19 12.96 -0.38
CA ASP A 143 17.49 11.54 -0.70
C ASP A 143 17.04 10.56 0.42
N LYS A 144 16.48 11.11 1.51
CA LYS A 144 15.95 10.38 2.67
C LYS A 144 14.45 10.55 2.81
N LEU A 145 13.71 10.28 1.72
CA LEU A 145 12.25 10.46 1.68
C LEU A 145 11.53 9.83 2.89
N ILE A 146 11.99 8.66 3.33
CA ILE A 146 11.33 7.93 4.43
C ILE A 146 11.45 8.73 5.73
N GLU A 147 12.68 9.15 6.07
CA GLU A 147 12.92 9.91 7.30
C GLU A 147 12.20 11.26 7.27
N ASP A 148 12.31 11.99 6.14
CA ASP A 148 11.67 13.31 5.97
C ASP A 148 10.15 13.21 6.09
N PHE A 149 9.51 12.26 5.39
CA PHE A 149 8.07 12.10 5.43
C PHE A 149 7.57 11.66 6.81
N LEU A 150 8.28 10.76 7.46
CA LEU A 150 7.96 10.34 8.83
C LEU A 150 8.02 11.52 9.78
N ALA A 151 9.09 12.29 9.77
CA ALA A 151 9.30 13.39 10.70
C ALA A 151 8.35 14.58 10.44
N ASP A 152 8.26 15.01 9.18
CA ASP A 152 7.59 16.25 8.84
C ASP A 152 6.08 16.08 8.64
N VAL A 153 5.63 14.90 8.19
CA VAL A 153 4.22 14.68 7.82
C VAL A 153 3.52 13.73 8.78
N LEU A 154 4.04 12.51 8.98
CA LEU A 154 3.28 11.48 9.67
C LEU A 154 3.36 11.58 11.21
N GLN A 155 4.53 11.92 11.76
CA GLN A 155 4.75 11.99 13.21
C GLN A 155 3.79 12.95 13.93
N PRO A 156 3.49 14.15 13.40
CA PRO A 156 2.49 15.04 13.99
C PRO A 156 1.10 14.44 14.15
N TYR A 157 0.68 13.54 13.25
CA TYR A 157 -0.60 12.83 13.37
C TYR A 157 -0.53 11.68 14.37
N ILE A 158 0.61 11.00 14.46
CA ILE A 158 0.86 9.96 15.45
C ILE A 158 0.81 10.56 16.86
N ASP A 159 1.55 11.63 17.09
CA ASP A 159 1.64 12.30 18.40
C ASP A 159 0.28 12.82 18.89
N LYS A 160 -0.57 13.23 17.98
CA LYS A 160 -1.93 13.71 18.27
C LYS A 160 -2.98 12.60 18.34
N GLY A 161 -2.62 11.34 18.01
CA GLY A 161 -3.58 10.24 17.90
C GLY A 161 -4.61 10.43 16.77
N THR A 162 -4.25 11.15 15.70
CA THR A 162 -5.15 11.51 14.60
C THR A 162 -4.76 10.83 13.27
N VAL A 163 -4.10 9.68 13.31
CA VAL A 163 -3.75 8.87 12.14
C VAL A 163 -4.97 8.54 11.27
N PRO A 164 -6.15 8.20 11.81
CA PRO A 164 -7.37 8.05 11.01
C PRO A 164 -7.73 9.28 10.16
N THR A 165 -7.50 10.46 10.71
CA THR A 165 -7.72 11.74 9.99
C THR A 165 -6.72 11.89 8.84
N PHE A 166 -5.44 11.59 9.08
CA PHE A 166 -4.42 11.59 8.03
C PHE A 166 -4.82 10.66 6.87
N ILE A 167 -5.18 9.42 7.17
CA ILE A 167 -5.52 8.43 6.14
C ILE A 167 -6.73 8.87 5.30
N ASN A 168 -7.78 9.37 5.95
CA ASN A 168 -9.03 9.69 5.26
C ASN A 168 -9.05 11.09 4.62
N GLN A 169 -8.42 12.08 5.25
CA GLN A 169 -8.54 13.49 4.83
C GLN A 169 -7.30 14.02 4.12
N VAL A 170 -6.16 13.31 4.21
CA VAL A 170 -4.93 13.68 3.53
C VAL A 170 -4.57 12.62 2.51
N LEU A 171 -4.23 11.41 2.95
CA LEU A 171 -3.73 10.37 2.06
C LEU A 171 -4.72 10.02 0.94
N ALA A 172 -5.99 9.78 1.28
CA ALA A 172 -6.99 9.37 0.30
C ALA A 172 -7.27 10.41 -0.81
N PRO A 173 -7.52 11.71 -0.49
CA PRO A 173 -7.78 12.70 -1.54
C PRO A 173 -6.54 12.97 -2.40
N TYR A 174 -5.34 13.01 -1.82
CA TYR A 174 -4.11 13.22 -2.59
C TYR A 174 -3.76 12.00 -3.47
N ALA A 175 -3.98 10.78 -3.00
CA ALA A 175 -3.82 9.58 -3.82
C ALA A 175 -4.82 9.56 -4.99
N MET A 176 -6.05 10.02 -4.78
CA MET A 176 -7.03 10.17 -5.86
C MET A 176 -6.59 11.22 -6.88
N ALA A 177 -6.10 12.38 -6.43
CA ALA A 177 -5.56 13.43 -7.31
C ALA A 177 -4.35 12.91 -8.10
N TRP A 178 -3.44 12.22 -7.44
CA TRP A 178 -2.28 11.59 -8.09
C TRP A 178 -2.67 10.63 -9.21
N ARG A 179 -3.65 9.74 -8.99
CA ARG A 179 -4.14 8.82 -10.02
C ARG A 179 -4.66 9.55 -11.27
N ILE A 180 -5.35 10.68 -11.07
CA ILE A 180 -5.85 11.50 -12.17
C ILE A 180 -4.68 12.11 -12.96
N ILE A 181 -3.65 12.56 -12.27
CA ILE A 181 -2.48 13.22 -12.85
C ILE A 181 -1.55 12.21 -13.53
N ALA A 182 -1.26 11.10 -12.86
CA ALA A 182 -0.32 10.10 -13.33
C ALA A 182 -0.91 9.21 -14.45
N ARG A 183 -2.23 8.97 -14.43
CA ARG A 183 -2.93 8.08 -15.39
C ARG A 183 -4.27 8.67 -15.81
N PRO A 184 -4.28 9.78 -16.58
CA PRO A 184 -5.52 10.44 -16.99
C PRO A 184 -6.45 9.54 -17.80
N SER A 185 -5.88 8.59 -18.57
CA SER A 185 -6.62 7.62 -19.39
C SER A 185 -7.45 6.64 -18.58
N ASP A 186 -7.02 6.31 -17.35
CA ASP A 186 -7.65 5.33 -16.46
C ASP A 186 -8.79 5.95 -15.62
N THR A 187 -9.02 7.25 -15.79
CA THR A 187 -10.00 8.00 -15.01
C THR A 187 -11.12 8.54 -15.88
N VAL A 188 -12.32 8.68 -15.30
CA VAL A 188 -13.47 9.27 -15.99
C VAL A 188 -13.34 10.79 -15.93
N LEU A 189 -12.67 11.34 -16.93
CA LEU A 189 -12.45 12.79 -17.10
C LEU A 189 -13.12 13.29 -18.37
N PRO A 190 -13.54 14.57 -18.43
CA PRO A 190 -13.89 15.24 -19.66
C PRO A 190 -12.72 15.14 -20.64
N ALA A 191 -13.02 14.90 -21.94
CA ALA A 191 -11.99 14.69 -22.96
C ALA A 191 -10.98 15.83 -23.05
N GLU A 192 -11.45 17.09 -22.88
CA GLU A 192 -10.60 18.28 -22.88
C GLU A 192 -9.59 18.28 -21.72
N VAL A 193 -10.02 17.91 -20.50
CA VAL A 193 -9.14 17.86 -19.31
C VAL A 193 -8.10 16.76 -19.50
N ARG A 194 -8.54 15.58 -19.97
CA ARG A 194 -7.64 14.44 -20.25
C ARG A 194 -6.57 14.84 -21.26
N SER A 195 -6.96 15.41 -22.40
CA SER A 195 -6.01 15.81 -23.45
C SER A 195 -5.00 16.86 -22.97
N ARG A 196 -5.39 17.74 -22.06
CA ARG A 196 -4.46 18.72 -21.47
C ARG A 196 -3.47 18.06 -20.51
N LEU A 197 -3.91 17.11 -19.68
CA LEU A 197 -3.02 16.39 -18.77
C LEU A 197 -2.03 15.52 -19.55
N GLU A 198 -2.50 14.80 -20.58
CA GLU A 198 -1.63 14.02 -21.48
C GLU A 198 -0.61 14.94 -22.19
N GLY A 199 -1.04 16.11 -22.66
CA GLY A 199 -0.14 17.09 -23.25
C GLY A 199 0.91 17.67 -22.28
N LEU A 200 0.61 17.76 -20.98
CA LEU A 200 1.60 18.18 -19.99
C LEU A 200 2.66 17.10 -19.76
N ASP A 201 2.29 15.84 -19.83
CA ASP A 201 3.22 14.71 -19.65
C ASP A 201 4.22 14.61 -20.82
N ASP A 202 3.84 15.02 -22.02
CA ASP A 202 4.71 15.09 -23.20
C ASP A 202 5.93 16.02 -23.03
N TYR A 203 5.83 17.03 -22.15
CA TYR A 203 6.93 17.96 -21.91
C TYR A 203 8.08 17.39 -21.09
N ARG A 204 7.96 16.15 -20.58
CA ARG A 204 8.96 15.49 -19.72
C ARG A 204 9.40 16.29 -18.47
N LEU A 205 8.66 17.34 -18.12
CA LEU A 205 8.85 18.14 -16.93
C LEU A 205 7.79 17.72 -15.93
N HIS A 206 8.20 17.10 -14.84
CA HIS A 206 7.26 16.59 -13.83
C HIS A 206 6.92 17.60 -12.74
N GLU A 207 7.52 18.79 -12.80
CA GLU A 207 7.40 19.88 -11.79
C GLU A 207 5.97 20.44 -11.67
N TRP A 208 5.11 20.22 -12.64
CA TRP A 208 3.71 20.63 -12.60
C TRP A 208 2.83 19.70 -11.74
N LYS A 209 3.25 18.44 -11.56
CA LYS A 209 2.45 17.43 -10.85
C LYS A 209 2.12 17.83 -9.40
N PRO A 210 3.09 18.26 -8.55
CA PRO A 210 2.76 18.69 -7.19
C PRO A 210 1.83 19.91 -7.15
N VAL A 211 1.94 20.83 -8.11
CA VAL A 211 1.03 21.98 -8.21
C VAL A 211 -0.40 21.52 -8.51
N ALA A 212 -0.56 20.57 -9.43
CA ALA A 212 -1.86 20.02 -9.77
C ALA A 212 -2.45 19.13 -8.65
N MET A 213 -1.60 18.56 -7.79
CA MET A 213 -2.06 17.81 -6.60
C MET A 213 -2.59 18.74 -5.49
N GLY A 214 -2.05 19.94 -5.36
CA GLY A 214 -2.34 20.87 -4.27
C GLY A 214 -3.47 21.86 -4.57
N GLY A 215 -3.95 21.93 -5.80
CA GLY A 215 -5.07 22.78 -6.25
C GLY A 215 -6.40 22.07 -6.16
#